data_317ef88faebf32d619d817cacab8c87f
#
_entry.id   317ef88faebf32d619d817cacab8c87f
#
_cell.length_a   1.000
_cell.length_b   1.000
_cell.length_c   1.000
_cell.angle_alpha   90.00
_cell.angle_beta   90.00
_cell.angle_gamma   90.00
#
_symmetry.space_group_name_H-M   'P 1'
#
loop_
_entity.id
_entity.type
_entity.pdbx_description
1 polymer ?
#
loop_
_entity_poly.entity_id
_entity_poly.type
_entity_poly.pdbx_seq_one_letter_code
_entity_poly.pdbx_strand_id
1 'polypeptide(L)'
;DTLAESVIRDAGAVPSFKGYEGFPGTICASLNEVVVHGIPRANIIVKEGDLLSVDCGAILDGWHGDSAITVEIGKVAPDVAALNAATREVLNAGIAQMVPGNRLGDISHAIENATKKASRHYGYSFAIIKEFGGHGIGREMHMDPYLPNEGRAHRGPYIEEGSVMAIEPMLTLGS
;
A
#
# COMPACT_ATOMS: atom_id res chain seq x y z
N ASP A 1 11.97 5.35 12.58
CA ASP A 1 12.70 4.16 12.13
C ASP A 1 13.12 3.29 13.30
N THR A 2 13.94 3.78 14.23
CA THR A 2 14.47 3.00 15.38
C THR A 2 13.38 2.34 16.22
N LEU A 3 12.27 3.03 16.49
CA LEU A 3 11.16 2.47 17.26
C LEU A 3 10.53 1.28 16.51
N ALA A 4 10.31 1.40 15.20
CA ALA A 4 9.76 0.32 14.39
C ALA A 4 10.70 -0.90 14.39
N GLU A 5 12.01 -0.68 14.27
CA GLU A 5 13.00 -1.75 14.37
C GLU A 5 12.93 -2.48 15.71
N SER A 6 12.86 -1.71 16.84
CA SER A 6 12.73 -2.33 18.17
C SER A 6 11.47 -3.19 18.27
N VAL A 7 10.31 -2.67 17.85
CA VAL A 7 9.04 -3.40 17.92
C VAL A 7 9.10 -4.72 17.13
N ILE A 8 9.65 -4.69 15.91
CA ILE A 8 9.79 -5.89 15.08
C ILE A 8 10.72 -6.90 15.75
N ARG A 9 11.88 -6.46 16.25
CA ARG A 9 12.87 -7.36 16.86
C ARG A 9 12.43 -7.91 18.22
N ASP A 10 11.75 -7.10 19.03
CA ASP A 10 11.20 -7.54 20.31
C ASP A 10 10.10 -8.59 20.15
N ALA A 11 9.40 -8.57 19.00
CA ALA A 11 8.46 -9.61 18.59
C ALA A 11 9.13 -10.88 18.02
N GLY A 12 10.47 -10.95 17.98
CA GLY A 12 11.21 -12.10 17.44
C GLY A 12 11.31 -12.11 15.91
N ALA A 13 10.88 -11.04 15.25
CA ALA A 13 10.91 -10.91 13.79
C ALA A 13 12.14 -10.12 13.30
N VAL A 14 12.35 -10.11 11.98
CA VAL A 14 13.40 -9.35 11.32
C VAL A 14 12.75 -8.33 10.38
N PRO A 15 13.21 -7.04 10.36
CA PRO A 15 12.73 -6.07 9.38
C PRO A 15 12.96 -6.55 7.94
N SER A 16 11.90 -6.57 7.11
CA SER A 16 12.01 -7.02 5.72
C SER A 16 12.74 -6.01 4.83
N PHE A 17 12.55 -4.71 5.09
CA PHE A 17 13.05 -3.68 4.19
C PHE A 17 14.52 -3.33 4.42
N LYS A 18 14.99 -3.42 5.67
CA LYS A 18 16.35 -3.02 6.04
C LYS A 18 17.41 -3.89 5.35
N GLY A 19 18.12 -3.31 4.40
CA GLY A 19 19.11 -4.00 3.58
C GLY A 19 18.56 -4.63 2.30
N TYR A 20 17.25 -4.70 2.13
CA TYR A 20 16.62 -5.22 0.91
C TYR A 20 16.92 -4.27 -0.26
N GLU A 21 17.58 -4.80 -1.30
CA GLU A 21 18.05 -4.01 -2.46
C GLU A 21 18.84 -2.73 -2.08
N GLY A 22 19.48 -2.74 -0.90
CA GLY A 22 20.24 -1.61 -0.39
C GLY A 22 19.42 -0.53 0.35
N PHE A 23 18.12 -0.77 0.61
CA PHE A 23 17.30 0.17 1.37
C PHE A 23 17.82 0.31 2.81
N PRO A 24 18.05 1.54 3.32
CA PRO A 24 18.74 1.73 4.60
C PRO A 24 17.81 1.71 5.82
N GLY A 25 16.51 1.86 5.63
CA GLY A 25 15.51 1.99 6.70
C GLY A 25 14.84 0.67 7.07
N THR A 26 14.25 0.65 8.26
CA THR A 26 13.37 -0.44 8.71
C THR A 26 11.97 -0.32 8.13
N ILE A 27 11.52 0.93 7.96
CA ILE A 27 10.23 1.29 7.37
C ILE A 27 10.45 2.25 6.21
N CYS A 28 9.48 2.34 5.30
CA CYS A 28 9.35 3.51 4.44
C CYS A 28 8.50 4.56 5.16
N ALA A 29 8.92 5.81 5.12
CA ALA A 29 8.20 6.96 5.68
C ALA A 29 8.02 7.99 4.57
N SER A 30 6.92 7.89 3.84
CA SER A 30 6.63 8.69 2.66
C SER A 30 5.72 9.85 3.04
N LEU A 31 6.27 11.07 2.97
CA LEU A 31 5.59 12.30 3.42
C LEU A 31 5.06 13.08 2.22
N ASN A 32 3.79 13.43 2.26
CA ASN A 32 3.10 14.26 1.27
C ASN A 32 3.25 13.75 -0.17
N GLU A 33 4.04 14.46 -1.00
CA GLU A 33 4.28 14.14 -2.42
C GLU A 33 5.22 12.94 -2.65
N VAL A 34 5.84 12.42 -1.62
CA VAL A 34 6.65 11.19 -1.72
C VAL A 34 5.72 10.01 -1.84
N VAL A 35 5.68 9.39 -3.01
CA VAL A 35 4.70 8.34 -3.34
C VAL A 35 4.92 7.09 -2.49
N VAL A 36 6.13 6.51 -2.57
CA VAL A 36 6.56 5.31 -1.82
C VAL A 36 8.06 5.40 -1.52
N HIS A 37 8.56 4.46 -0.73
CA HIS A 37 9.98 4.23 -0.45
C HIS A 37 10.69 5.45 0.17
N GLY A 38 9.94 6.32 0.88
CA GLY A 38 10.54 7.44 1.60
C GLY A 38 11.51 6.94 2.67
N ILE A 39 12.78 7.38 2.57
CA ILE A 39 13.82 6.99 3.55
C ILE A 39 13.62 7.82 4.82
N PRO A 40 13.41 7.18 6.00
CA PRO A 40 13.32 7.90 7.27
C PRO A 40 14.60 8.69 7.56
N ARG A 41 14.47 9.99 7.80
CA ARG A 41 15.61 10.87 8.07
C ARG A 41 15.31 11.79 9.25
N ALA A 42 16.28 11.98 10.15
CA ALA A 42 16.12 12.80 11.34
C ALA A 42 15.87 14.29 11.07
N ASN A 43 16.23 14.78 9.88
CA ASN A 43 16.01 16.17 9.46
C ASN A 43 14.64 16.38 8.77
N ILE A 44 13.87 15.34 8.54
CA ILE A 44 12.49 15.44 8.03
C ILE A 44 11.56 15.38 9.23
N ILE A 45 11.02 16.53 9.59
CA ILE A 45 10.15 16.70 10.75
C ILE A 45 8.70 16.81 10.25
N VAL A 46 7.87 15.89 10.71
CA VAL A 46 6.44 15.85 10.42
C VAL A 46 5.75 17.03 11.12
N LYS A 47 4.84 17.71 10.43
CA LYS A 47 4.13 18.90 10.90
C LYS A 47 2.63 18.71 10.79
N GLU A 48 1.87 19.52 11.50
CA GLU A 48 0.43 19.61 11.33
C GLU A 48 0.09 19.96 9.88
N GLY A 49 -0.86 19.24 9.30
CA GLY A 49 -1.26 19.34 7.90
C GLY A 49 -0.59 18.33 6.97
N ASP A 50 0.42 17.63 7.43
CA ASP A 50 1.11 16.59 6.63
C ASP A 50 0.28 15.30 6.53
N LEU A 51 0.48 14.58 5.43
CA LEU A 51 0.03 13.22 5.23
C LEU A 51 1.26 12.30 5.23
N LEU A 52 1.30 11.33 6.15
CA LEU A 52 2.41 10.40 6.29
C LEU A 52 1.97 8.97 5.98
N SER A 53 2.53 8.37 4.95
CA SER A 53 2.41 6.93 4.71
C SER A 53 3.60 6.20 5.32
N VAL A 54 3.29 5.26 6.21
CA VAL A 54 4.26 4.37 6.85
C VAL A 54 4.03 2.97 6.32
N ASP A 55 5.05 2.41 5.72
CA ASP A 55 5.06 1.07 5.19
C ASP A 55 6.11 0.23 5.92
N CYS A 56 5.75 -0.99 6.32
CA CYS A 56 6.49 -1.82 7.24
C CYS A 56 6.38 -3.30 6.87
N GLY A 57 7.51 -3.91 6.59
CA GLY A 57 7.61 -5.34 6.38
C GLY A 57 8.37 -6.05 7.50
N ALA A 58 7.92 -7.25 7.87
CA ALA A 58 8.58 -8.08 8.87
C ALA A 58 8.68 -9.54 8.43
N ILE A 59 9.76 -10.20 8.81
CA ILE A 59 9.99 -11.62 8.56
C ILE A 59 9.88 -12.38 9.90
N LEU A 60 8.93 -13.31 10.00
CA LEU A 60 8.80 -14.20 11.13
C LEU A 60 8.82 -15.66 10.64
N ASP A 61 9.68 -16.48 11.21
CA ASP A 61 9.87 -17.89 10.82
C ASP A 61 10.13 -18.07 9.30
N GLY A 62 10.77 -17.07 8.69
CA GLY A 62 11.08 -17.03 7.26
C GLY A 62 9.90 -16.69 6.35
N TRP A 63 8.79 -16.17 6.90
CA TRP A 63 7.66 -15.65 6.15
C TRP A 63 7.59 -14.12 6.26
N HIS A 64 7.41 -13.47 5.12
CA HIS A 64 7.22 -12.03 5.04
C HIS A 64 5.76 -11.64 5.30
N GLY A 65 5.57 -10.61 6.12
CA GLY A 65 4.34 -9.83 6.20
C GLY A 65 4.63 -8.40 5.76
N ASP A 66 3.69 -7.79 5.06
CA ASP A 66 3.81 -6.45 4.50
C ASP A 66 2.55 -5.66 4.78
N SER A 67 2.68 -4.43 5.28
CA SER A 67 1.54 -3.62 5.67
C SER A 67 1.87 -2.13 5.68
N ALA A 68 1.02 -1.34 5.06
CA ALA A 68 1.12 0.11 5.06
C ALA A 68 -0.12 0.78 5.67
N ILE A 69 0.12 1.95 6.27
CA ILE A 69 -0.91 2.83 6.82
C ILE A 69 -0.59 4.27 6.48
N THR A 70 -1.61 5.04 6.11
CA THR A 70 -1.49 6.49 5.90
C THR A 70 -2.18 7.23 7.02
N VAL A 71 -1.47 8.16 7.64
CA VAL A 71 -1.89 8.92 8.83
C VAL A 71 -1.92 10.40 8.52
N GLU A 72 -3.03 11.05 8.86
CA GLU A 72 -3.17 12.50 8.84
C GLU A 72 -2.55 13.10 10.11
N ILE A 73 -1.66 14.07 9.95
CA ILE A 73 -1.00 14.73 11.08
C ILE A 73 -1.78 16.00 11.46
N GLY A 74 -2.54 15.89 12.53
CA GLY A 74 -3.44 16.98 12.92
C GLY A 74 -4.53 17.22 11.88
N LYS A 75 -4.80 18.48 11.57
CA LYS A 75 -5.81 18.88 10.57
C LYS A 75 -5.17 19.07 9.21
N VAL A 76 -5.48 18.18 8.28
CA VAL A 76 -5.05 18.26 6.87
C VAL A 76 -6.04 19.07 6.02
N ALA A 77 -5.64 19.42 4.80
CA ALA A 77 -6.53 20.05 3.81
C ALA A 77 -7.68 19.08 3.40
N PRO A 78 -8.88 19.59 3.06
CA PRO A 78 -10.02 18.73 2.75
C PRO A 78 -9.82 17.76 1.59
N ASP A 79 -9.07 18.16 0.57
CA ASP A 79 -8.71 17.31 -0.57
C ASP A 79 -7.74 16.18 -0.17
N VAL A 80 -6.81 16.46 0.74
CA VAL A 80 -5.88 15.48 1.31
C VAL A 80 -6.63 14.46 2.17
N ALA A 81 -7.55 14.91 3.03
CA ALA A 81 -8.41 14.03 3.81
C ALA A 81 -9.28 13.14 2.91
N ALA A 82 -9.83 13.72 1.84
CA ALA A 82 -10.60 12.98 0.85
C ALA A 82 -9.76 11.94 0.11
N LEU A 83 -8.51 12.26 -0.26
CA LEU A 83 -7.57 11.33 -0.87
C LEU A 83 -7.29 10.14 0.05
N ASN A 84 -7.00 10.38 1.32
CA ASN A 84 -6.72 9.34 2.31
C ASN A 84 -7.93 8.41 2.50
N ALA A 85 -9.12 8.99 2.68
CA ALA A 85 -10.37 8.23 2.80
C ALA A 85 -10.68 7.41 1.54
N ALA A 86 -10.57 8.04 0.37
CA ALA A 86 -10.80 7.39 -0.93
C ALA A 86 -9.85 6.21 -1.15
N THR A 87 -8.56 6.36 -0.84
CA THR A 87 -7.58 5.27 -1.01
C THR A 87 -7.92 4.07 -0.13
N ARG A 88 -8.37 4.30 1.10
CA ARG A 88 -8.83 3.23 2.00
C ARG A 88 -10.09 2.52 1.48
N GLU A 89 -11.05 3.27 0.94
CA GLU A 89 -12.24 2.69 0.30
C GLU A 89 -11.88 1.84 -0.92
N VAL A 90 -10.95 2.33 -1.73
CA VAL A 90 -10.44 1.64 -2.92
C VAL A 90 -9.71 0.36 -2.55
N LEU A 91 -8.87 0.37 -1.51
CA LEU A 91 -8.22 -0.82 -0.97
C LEU A 91 -9.26 -1.87 -0.54
N ASN A 92 -10.26 -1.46 0.24
CA ASN A 92 -11.31 -2.37 0.69
C ASN A 92 -12.11 -2.97 -0.47
N ALA A 93 -12.33 -2.22 -1.54
CA ALA A 93 -12.97 -2.74 -2.75
C ALA A 93 -12.12 -3.80 -3.44
N GLY A 94 -10.79 -3.64 -3.48
CA GLY A 94 -9.85 -4.64 -3.97
C GLY A 94 -9.85 -5.90 -3.10
N ILE A 95 -9.71 -5.74 -1.78
CA ILE A 95 -9.71 -6.84 -0.81
C ILE A 95 -10.99 -7.68 -0.92
N ALA A 96 -12.14 -7.04 -1.12
CA ALA A 96 -13.42 -7.75 -1.28
C ALA A 96 -13.47 -8.70 -2.49
N GLN A 97 -12.57 -8.54 -3.46
CA GLN A 97 -12.44 -9.44 -4.60
C GLN A 97 -11.41 -10.55 -4.39
N MET A 98 -10.62 -10.51 -3.31
CA MET A 98 -9.64 -11.56 -2.97
C MET A 98 -10.36 -12.79 -2.42
N VAL A 99 -11.11 -13.46 -3.29
CA VAL A 99 -11.89 -14.68 -2.97
C VAL A 99 -11.60 -15.78 -3.97
N PRO A 100 -11.55 -17.06 -3.53
CA PRO A 100 -11.34 -18.19 -4.44
C PRO A 100 -12.38 -18.21 -5.57
N GLY A 101 -11.91 -18.47 -6.79
CA GLY A 101 -12.73 -18.49 -8.00
C GLY A 101 -12.77 -17.17 -8.77
N ASN A 102 -12.46 -16.04 -8.14
CA ASN A 102 -12.17 -14.80 -8.85
C ASN A 102 -10.79 -14.86 -9.53
N ARG A 103 -10.52 -13.90 -10.39
CA ARG A 103 -9.21 -13.72 -11.04
C ARG A 103 -8.54 -12.45 -10.53
N LEU A 104 -7.24 -12.34 -10.67
CA LEU A 104 -6.49 -11.14 -10.25
C LEU A 104 -7.03 -9.87 -10.92
N GLY A 105 -7.47 -9.96 -12.19
CA GLY A 105 -8.10 -8.83 -12.88
C GLY A 105 -9.40 -8.36 -12.25
N ASP A 106 -10.08 -9.16 -11.45
CA ASP A 106 -11.28 -8.73 -10.73
C ASP A 106 -10.90 -7.77 -9.59
N ILE A 107 -9.75 -8.01 -8.91
CA ILE A 107 -9.19 -7.09 -7.90
C ILE A 107 -8.82 -5.76 -8.57
N SER A 108 -8.01 -5.80 -9.63
CA SER A 108 -7.57 -4.62 -10.38
C SER A 108 -8.75 -3.78 -10.88
N HIS A 109 -9.77 -4.45 -11.42
CA HIS A 109 -10.98 -3.81 -11.92
C HIS A 109 -11.82 -3.15 -10.81
N ALA A 110 -11.89 -3.79 -9.65
CA ALA A 110 -12.59 -3.24 -8.49
C ALA A 110 -11.90 -1.98 -7.97
N ILE A 111 -10.56 -1.99 -7.87
CA ILE A 111 -9.71 -0.84 -7.51
C ILE A 111 -9.97 0.33 -8.47
N GLU A 112 -9.86 0.08 -9.79
CA GLU A 112 -10.07 1.11 -10.81
C GLU A 112 -11.50 1.71 -10.76
N ASN A 113 -12.50 0.88 -10.62
CA ASN A 113 -13.89 1.35 -10.53
C ASN A 113 -14.18 2.09 -9.22
N ALA A 114 -13.62 1.64 -8.10
CA ALA A 114 -13.75 2.31 -6.82
C ALA A 114 -13.10 3.69 -6.86
N THR A 115 -11.93 3.84 -7.50
CA THR A 115 -11.26 5.14 -7.71
C THR A 115 -12.15 6.11 -8.48
N LYS A 116 -12.76 5.66 -9.59
CA LYS A 116 -13.70 6.48 -10.37
C LYS A 116 -14.95 6.87 -9.57
N LYS A 117 -15.44 5.99 -8.71
CA LYS A 117 -16.59 6.26 -7.82
C LYS A 117 -16.21 7.26 -6.73
N ALA A 118 -15.05 7.09 -6.10
CA ALA A 118 -14.53 7.98 -5.06
C ALA A 118 -14.32 9.39 -5.62
N SER A 119 -13.75 9.54 -6.82
CA SER A 119 -13.61 10.86 -7.47
C SER A 119 -14.95 11.59 -7.60
N ARG A 120 -16.01 10.88 -8.01
CA ARG A 120 -17.36 11.49 -8.09
C ARG A 120 -17.96 11.80 -6.71
N HIS A 121 -17.72 10.94 -5.72
CA HIS A 121 -18.28 11.08 -4.38
C HIS A 121 -17.67 12.26 -3.64
N TYR A 122 -16.35 12.37 -3.66
CA TYR A 122 -15.62 13.43 -2.95
C TYR A 122 -15.54 14.75 -3.73
N GLY A 123 -15.82 14.75 -5.03
CA GLY A 123 -15.73 15.93 -5.88
C GLY A 123 -14.30 16.33 -6.24
N TYR A 124 -13.34 15.42 -6.08
CA TYR A 124 -11.94 15.60 -6.46
C TYR A 124 -11.55 14.61 -7.55
N SER A 125 -10.56 14.95 -8.37
CA SER A 125 -9.96 14.01 -9.31
C SER A 125 -8.90 13.18 -8.59
N PHE A 126 -9.06 11.86 -8.63
CA PHE A 126 -8.06 10.90 -8.15
C PHE A 126 -7.53 10.08 -9.31
N ALA A 127 -6.22 9.90 -9.38
CA ALA A 127 -5.56 9.04 -10.35
C ALA A 127 -4.84 7.88 -9.65
N ILE A 128 -4.79 6.74 -10.35
CA ILE A 128 -4.00 5.57 -9.93
C ILE A 128 -2.57 5.74 -10.43
N ILE A 129 -1.60 5.56 -9.55
CA ILE A 129 -0.19 5.47 -9.93
C ILE A 129 0.03 4.08 -10.53
N LYS A 130 0.41 4.03 -11.82
CA LYS A 130 0.42 2.78 -12.62
C LYS A 130 1.73 2.02 -12.54
N GLU A 131 2.79 2.72 -12.15
CA GLU A 131 4.15 2.18 -12.07
C GLU A 131 4.33 1.19 -10.92
N PHE A 132 3.42 1.22 -9.95
CA PHE A 132 3.42 0.37 -8.77
C PHE A 132 2.15 -0.46 -8.67
N GLY A 133 2.21 -1.55 -7.93
CA GLY A 133 1.09 -2.44 -7.68
C GLY A 133 1.41 -3.47 -6.63
N GLY A 134 0.42 -4.27 -6.29
CA GLY A 134 0.55 -5.36 -5.35
C GLY A 134 1.28 -6.58 -5.94
N HIS A 135 1.52 -7.56 -5.11
CA HIS A 135 2.31 -8.74 -5.46
C HIS A 135 1.97 -9.94 -4.58
N GLY A 136 2.34 -11.13 -5.02
CA GLY A 136 2.40 -12.31 -4.17
C GLY A 136 3.45 -12.09 -3.06
N ILE A 137 3.22 -12.68 -1.90
CA ILE A 137 4.13 -12.57 -0.76
C ILE A 137 4.19 -13.90 0.00
N GLY A 138 5.36 -14.24 0.56
CA GLY A 138 5.54 -15.49 1.27
C GLY A 138 6.96 -15.66 1.79
N ARG A 139 7.73 -16.58 1.23
CA ARG A 139 9.15 -16.78 1.57
C ARG A 139 10.05 -15.69 1.01
N GLU A 140 9.56 -14.95 0.02
CA GLU A 140 10.19 -13.75 -0.51
C GLU A 140 9.20 -12.61 -0.37
N MET A 141 9.71 -11.37 -0.30
CA MET A 141 8.87 -10.19 -0.11
C MET A 141 8.04 -9.93 -1.37
N HIS A 142 8.68 -9.93 -2.53
CA HIS A 142 8.02 -9.76 -3.80
C HIS A 142 8.03 -11.08 -4.59
N MET A 143 6.86 -11.69 -4.71
CA MET A 143 6.65 -12.93 -5.46
C MET A 143 5.63 -12.69 -6.59
N ASP A 144 5.69 -13.54 -7.60
CA ASP A 144 4.60 -13.64 -8.56
C ASP A 144 3.30 -14.11 -7.87
N PRO A 145 2.14 -13.70 -8.38
CA PRO A 145 1.94 -12.82 -9.52
C PRO A 145 1.98 -11.33 -9.14
N TYR A 146 2.39 -10.46 -10.07
CA TYR A 146 2.20 -9.02 -9.95
C TYR A 146 0.71 -8.67 -10.06
N LEU A 147 0.24 -7.75 -9.23
CA LEU A 147 -1.15 -7.28 -9.18
C LEU A 147 -1.25 -5.80 -9.53
N PRO A 148 -1.57 -5.44 -10.77
CA PRO A 148 -1.77 -4.03 -11.13
C PRO A 148 -3.02 -3.44 -10.46
N ASN A 149 -2.99 -2.14 -10.17
CA ASN A 149 -4.09 -1.40 -9.56
C ASN A 149 -5.19 -0.96 -10.56
N GLU A 150 -5.04 -1.29 -11.83
CA GLU A 150 -6.06 -1.11 -12.87
C GLU A 150 -6.07 -2.33 -13.80
N GLY A 151 -7.24 -2.64 -14.36
CA GLY A 151 -7.33 -3.78 -15.28
C GLY A 151 -8.75 -4.19 -15.64
N ARG A 152 -8.82 -5.26 -16.45
CA ARG A 152 -10.08 -5.82 -16.93
C ARG A 152 -10.53 -6.96 -16.03
N ALA A 153 -11.81 -6.94 -15.64
CA ALA A 153 -12.42 -8.06 -14.93
C ALA A 153 -12.28 -9.39 -15.69
N HIS A 154 -12.27 -10.48 -14.96
CA HIS A 154 -12.19 -11.85 -15.45
C HIS A 154 -10.91 -12.15 -16.26
N ARG A 155 -9.80 -11.48 -15.97
CA ARG A 155 -8.48 -11.68 -16.58
C ARG A 155 -7.42 -12.08 -15.55
N GLY A 156 -6.34 -12.66 -16.06
CA GLY A 156 -5.23 -13.14 -15.23
C GLY A 156 -5.50 -14.51 -14.58
N PRO A 157 -4.59 -14.98 -13.75
CA PRO A 157 -4.72 -16.25 -13.03
C PRO A 157 -5.90 -16.23 -12.06
N TYR A 158 -6.39 -17.41 -11.72
CA TYR A 158 -7.38 -17.59 -10.67
C TYR A 158 -6.77 -17.35 -9.30
N ILE A 159 -7.58 -16.84 -8.39
CA ILE A 159 -7.26 -16.79 -6.97
C ILE A 159 -7.57 -18.17 -6.39
N GLU A 160 -6.57 -18.80 -5.84
CA GLU A 160 -6.68 -20.12 -5.23
C GLU A 160 -6.76 -20.00 -3.71
N GLU A 161 -7.36 -20.99 -3.05
CA GLU A 161 -7.37 -21.06 -1.60
C GLU A 161 -5.93 -21.17 -1.07
N GLY A 162 -5.58 -20.35 -0.07
CA GLY A 162 -4.22 -20.25 0.47
C GLY A 162 -3.33 -19.24 -0.23
N SER A 163 -3.78 -18.58 -1.31
CA SER A 163 -3.03 -17.47 -1.91
C SER A 163 -2.90 -16.30 -0.93
N VAL A 164 -1.72 -15.73 -0.85
CA VAL A 164 -1.42 -14.54 -0.04
C VAL A 164 -0.87 -13.45 -0.94
N MET A 165 -1.41 -12.24 -0.82
CA MET A 165 -1.03 -11.12 -1.67
C MET A 165 -0.98 -9.82 -0.87
N ALA A 166 -0.05 -8.94 -1.20
CA ALA A 166 -0.12 -7.53 -0.89
C ALA A 166 -1.04 -6.85 -1.92
N ILE A 167 -2.02 -6.10 -1.45
CA ILE A 167 -2.94 -5.31 -2.29
C ILE A 167 -2.71 -3.85 -1.95
N GLU A 168 -2.17 -3.07 -2.87
CA GLU A 168 -1.54 -1.78 -2.61
C GLU A 168 -2.00 -0.69 -3.60
N PRO A 169 -3.25 -0.25 -3.55
CA PRO A 169 -3.66 0.89 -4.36
C PRO A 169 -2.96 2.17 -3.92
N MET A 170 -2.35 2.85 -4.85
CA MET A 170 -1.69 4.14 -4.66
C MET A 170 -2.39 5.19 -5.49
N LEU A 171 -3.02 6.15 -4.81
CA LEU A 171 -3.75 7.23 -5.45
C LEU A 171 -3.04 8.57 -5.27
N THR A 172 -3.27 9.46 -6.22
CA THR A 172 -2.83 10.86 -6.16
C THR A 172 -3.97 11.80 -6.50
N LEU A 173 -3.86 13.06 -6.04
CA LEU A 173 -4.70 14.15 -6.52
C LEU A 173 -4.32 14.52 -7.96
N GLY A 174 -5.33 14.82 -8.77
CA GLY A 174 -5.13 15.16 -10.17
C GLY A 174 -5.46 14.01 -11.13
N SER A 175 -4.94 14.09 -12.35
CA SER A 175 -5.21 13.15 -13.46
C SER A 175 -3.92 12.68 -14.09
#